data_5450d8865c806798b4ee9beb4cefb08d
#
_entry.id   5450d8865c806798b4ee9beb4cefb08d
#
_cell.length_a   1.000
_cell.length_b   1.000
_cell.length_c   1.000
_cell.angle_alpha   90.00
_cell.angle_beta   90.00
_cell.angle_gamma   90.00
#
_symmetry.space_group_name_H-M   'P 1'
#
loop_
_entity.id
_entity.type
_entity.pdbx_description
1 polymer ?
#
loop_
_entity_poly.entity_id
_entity_poly.type
_entity_poly.pdbx_seq_one_letter_code
_entity_poly.pdbx_strand_id
1 'polypeptide(L)'
;MPIDPLYARYPFFEGAREAVREADISPAALVVEDAPAVERGRERVERALMEGTVAAEEPKRWDRREELLSYPIARILVSLVDTPAAVDKYATAEAATARERFEADFGGAEFQSTGRARASLDEVLREFDLDGDVRPDRSDGPGRSGPSSQAGRGGVGPGSGGDAGRTAPHYWVALGPYLELGEESWGSRWRLVNREVRDGEVRVESAELSRLLEAAVERRVSGGLPFEVRGTDGGDAIADALDSAVADLRSLLNDHDAGTEEAIEAVVPALFPPCMKALVQRARSGESVPEHAEFSLVSFLVALGMDGDDVTTLLGVADAESDGDETEEGREESDGDGERPAERIRTRVEYLSDSDGTQYPPPSCATMQSYGTCVDPDERCERISHPLSYYTDALADAGDVRDWREATSGE
;
A
#
# COMPACT_ATOMS: atom_id res chain seq x y z
N MET A 1 -11.20 8.83 -27.70
CA MET A 1 -11.49 7.39 -27.59
C MET A 1 -11.83 7.10 -26.12
N PRO A 2 -12.83 6.31 -25.76
CA PRO A 2 -13.08 5.99 -24.36
C PRO A 2 -11.91 5.12 -23.83
N ILE A 3 -11.30 5.58 -22.76
CA ILE A 3 -10.20 4.87 -22.07
C ILE A 3 -10.80 3.68 -21.33
N ASP A 4 -10.18 2.51 -21.48
CA ASP A 4 -10.56 1.34 -20.71
C ASP A 4 -10.37 1.65 -19.21
N PRO A 5 -11.39 1.46 -18.38
CA PRO A 5 -11.28 1.69 -16.94
C PRO A 5 -10.18 0.87 -16.27
N LEU A 6 -9.82 -0.28 -16.84
CA LEU A 6 -8.75 -1.15 -16.35
C LEU A 6 -7.39 -0.44 -16.42
N TYR A 7 -7.14 0.31 -17.50
CA TYR A 7 -5.87 1.01 -17.70
C TYR A 7 -5.69 2.22 -16.77
N ALA A 8 -6.77 2.88 -16.39
CA ALA A 8 -6.72 3.91 -15.36
C ALA A 8 -6.40 3.32 -13.97
N ARG A 9 -6.88 2.08 -13.71
CA ARG A 9 -6.66 1.38 -12.45
C ARG A 9 -5.27 0.74 -12.36
N TYR A 10 -4.76 0.22 -13.47
CA TYR A 10 -3.46 -0.47 -13.60
C TYR A 10 -2.62 0.16 -14.73
N PRO A 11 -2.11 1.39 -14.54
CA PRO A 11 -1.46 2.15 -15.62
C PRO A 11 -0.09 1.59 -16.03
N PHE A 12 0.46 0.65 -15.26
CA PHE A 12 1.69 -0.08 -15.57
C PHE A 12 1.47 -1.28 -16.50
N PHE A 13 0.23 -1.64 -16.86
CA PHE A 13 -0.05 -2.68 -17.84
C PHE A 13 0.40 -2.26 -19.25
N GLU A 14 0.84 -3.25 -20.06
CA GLU A 14 1.30 -2.96 -21.43
C GLU A 14 0.18 -2.35 -22.28
N GLY A 15 -1.06 -2.83 -22.13
CA GLY A 15 -2.22 -2.22 -22.81
C GLY A 15 -2.46 -0.76 -22.42
N ALA A 16 -2.15 -0.36 -21.19
CA ALA A 16 -2.22 1.04 -20.76
C ALA A 16 -1.17 1.91 -21.46
N ARG A 17 0.06 1.39 -21.57
CA ARG A 17 1.16 2.05 -22.30
C ARG A 17 0.81 2.22 -23.78
N GLU A 18 0.20 1.21 -24.40
CA GLU A 18 -0.22 1.25 -25.80
C GLU A 18 -1.34 2.26 -26.02
N ALA A 19 -2.34 2.31 -25.14
CA ALA A 19 -3.42 3.30 -25.18
C ALA A 19 -2.90 4.75 -25.05
N VAL A 20 -1.88 5.01 -24.25
CA VAL A 20 -1.23 6.32 -24.14
C VAL A 20 -0.51 6.69 -25.46
N ARG A 21 0.20 5.73 -26.07
CA ARG A 21 0.88 5.94 -27.36
C ARG A 21 -0.09 6.22 -28.50
N GLU A 22 -1.18 5.43 -28.58
CA GLU A 22 -2.20 5.60 -29.62
C GLU A 22 -2.97 6.93 -29.50
N ALA A 23 -3.06 7.47 -28.28
CA ALA A 23 -3.69 8.76 -28.04
C ALA A 23 -2.85 9.94 -28.54
N ASP A 24 -1.59 9.71 -28.95
CA ASP A 24 -0.63 10.72 -29.45
C ASP A 24 -0.51 11.95 -28.53
N ILE A 25 -0.55 11.69 -27.21
CA ILE A 25 -0.48 12.72 -26.19
C ILE A 25 0.98 12.95 -25.81
N SER A 26 1.47 14.15 -26.07
CA SER A 26 2.81 14.56 -25.66
C SER A 26 2.84 14.92 -24.15
N PRO A 27 3.70 14.29 -23.34
CA PRO A 27 3.91 14.72 -21.95
C PRO A 27 4.29 16.19 -21.84
N ALA A 28 5.07 16.72 -22.80
CA ALA A 28 5.44 18.12 -22.85
C ALA A 28 4.21 19.05 -23.01
N ALA A 29 3.25 18.66 -23.85
CA ALA A 29 2.02 19.43 -24.00
C ALA A 29 1.19 19.43 -22.69
N LEU A 30 1.08 18.28 -22.03
CA LEU A 30 0.37 18.19 -20.74
C LEU A 30 0.98 19.11 -19.69
N VAL A 31 2.31 19.12 -19.59
CA VAL A 31 3.04 19.93 -18.60
C VAL A 31 2.94 21.42 -18.92
N VAL A 32 3.10 21.82 -20.20
CA VAL A 32 3.01 23.23 -20.61
C VAL A 32 1.59 23.79 -20.45
N GLU A 33 0.57 22.96 -20.67
CA GLU A 33 -0.85 23.33 -20.52
C GLU A 33 -1.35 23.25 -19.08
N ASP A 34 -0.50 22.83 -18.13
CA ASP A 34 -0.85 22.58 -16.74
C ASP A 34 -2.10 21.69 -16.63
N ALA A 35 -2.09 20.59 -17.37
CA ALA A 35 -3.23 19.69 -17.44
C ALA A 35 -3.48 19.01 -16.07
N PRO A 36 -4.74 18.70 -15.69
CA PRO A 36 -5.06 18.06 -14.41
C PRO A 36 -4.27 16.77 -14.12
N ALA A 37 -3.86 16.04 -15.17
CA ALA A 37 -2.99 14.88 -15.04
C ALA A 37 -1.60 15.21 -14.45
N VAL A 38 -1.12 16.44 -14.55
CA VAL A 38 0.15 16.88 -13.96
C VAL A 38 0.01 17.02 -12.46
N GLU A 39 -1.07 17.67 -12.01
CA GLU A 39 -1.40 17.78 -10.58
C GLU A 39 -1.60 16.39 -9.97
N ARG A 40 -2.35 15.51 -10.65
CA ARG A 40 -2.53 14.12 -10.19
C ARG A 40 -1.22 13.32 -10.19
N GLY A 41 -0.35 13.53 -11.16
CA GLY A 41 0.98 12.91 -11.19
C GLY A 41 1.86 13.35 -10.03
N ARG A 42 1.80 14.63 -9.66
CA ARG A 42 2.48 15.17 -8.49
C ARG A 42 1.93 14.56 -7.19
N GLU A 43 0.60 14.60 -6.98
CA GLU A 43 -0.06 13.95 -5.84
C GLU A 43 0.34 12.47 -5.70
N ARG A 44 0.40 11.76 -6.84
CA ARG A 44 0.81 10.34 -6.89
C ARG A 44 2.21 10.12 -6.33
N VAL A 45 3.18 10.97 -6.71
CA VAL A 45 4.55 10.88 -6.19
C VAL A 45 4.63 11.35 -4.74
N GLU A 46 4.00 12.47 -4.39
CA GLU A 46 3.96 12.97 -3.00
C GLU A 46 3.45 11.90 -2.05
N ARG A 47 2.31 11.26 -2.36
CA ARG A 47 1.75 10.19 -1.54
C ARG A 47 2.61 8.93 -1.53
N ALA A 48 3.26 8.61 -2.65
CA ALA A 48 4.21 7.49 -2.68
C ALA A 48 5.38 7.72 -1.72
N LEU A 49 5.95 8.92 -1.72
CA LEU A 49 7.09 9.27 -0.87
C LEU A 49 6.71 9.39 0.61
N MET A 50 5.48 9.82 0.91
CA MET A 50 5.03 10.18 2.25
C MET A 50 4.20 9.10 2.93
N GLU A 51 3.36 8.39 2.18
CA GLU A 51 2.31 7.52 2.72
C GLU A 51 2.43 6.07 2.22
N GLY A 52 3.36 5.78 1.31
CA GLY A 52 3.53 4.45 0.72
C GLY A 52 2.37 3.99 -0.16
N THR A 53 1.56 4.92 -0.66
CA THR A 53 0.44 4.63 -1.56
C THR A 53 0.40 5.62 -2.72
N VAL A 54 -0.14 5.20 -3.85
CA VAL A 54 -0.41 6.08 -5.00
C VAL A 54 -1.91 6.29 -5.22
N ALA A 55 -2.75 5.77 -4.34
CA ALA A 55 -4.19 6.00 -4.40
C ALA A 55 -4.49 7.51 -4.27
N ALA A 56 -5.45 8.03 -5.02
CA ALA A 56 -5.83 9.43 -4.89
C ALA A 56 -6.53 9.67 -3.55
N GLU A 57 -6.23 10.80 -2.89
CA GLU A 57 -6.91 11.19 -1.64
C GLU A 57 -8.41 11.38 -1.90
N GLU A 58 -8.75 12.04 -3.01
CA GLU A 58 -10.11 12.21 -3.47
C GLU A 58 -10.33 11.50 -4.83
N PRO A 59 -10.63 10.17 -4.84
CA PRO A 59 -10.73 9.40 -6.09
C PRO A 59 -11.78 9.93 -7.08
N LYS A 60 -12.81 10.66 -6.60
CA LYS A 60 -13.86 11.23 -7.44
C LYS A 60 -13.45 12.53 -8.14
N ARG A 61 -12.35 13.14 -7.74
CA ARG A 61 -11.82 14.38 -8.32
C ARG A 61 -11.25 14.14 -9.72
N TRP A 62 -10.68 12.96 -9.94
CA TRP A 62 -9.95 12.63 -11.15
C TRP A 62 -10.77 11.75 -12.10
N ASP A 63 -10.77 12.07 -13.36
CA ASP A 63 -11.35 11.21 -14.38
C ASP A 63 -10.37 10.09 -14.80
N ARG A 64 -10.85 9.13 -15.61
CA ARG A 64 -10.03 7.99 -16.05
C ARG A 64 -8.84 8.39 -16.91
N ARG A 65 -8.96 9.48 -17.65
CA ARG A 65 -7.89 9.97 -18.50
C ARG A 65 -6.80 10.63 -17.68
N GLU A 66 -7.19 11.43 -16.72
CA GLU A 66 -6.29 12.09 -15.77
C GLU A 66 -5.53 11.05 -14.96
N GLU A 67 -6.22 10.03 -14.44
CA GLU A 67 -5.59 8.94 -13.69
C GLU A 67 -4.61 8.13 -14.55
N LEU A 68 -4.96 7.78 -15.80
CA LEU A 68 -4.04 7.09 -16.71
C LEU A 68 -2.82 7.94 -17.06
N LEU A 69 -3.02 9.23 -17.39
CA LEU A 69 -1.93 10.12 -17.79
C LEU A 69 -1.07 10.60 -16.63
N SER A 70 -1.56 10.51 -15.39
CA SER A 70 -0.78 10.83 -14.20
C SER A 70 0.43 9.89 -14.03
N TYR A 71 0.33 8.65 -14.49
CA TYR A 71 1.41 7.66 -14.35
C TYR A 71 2.69 8.02 -15.11
N PRO A 72 2.66 8.34 -16.44
CA PRO A 72 3.87 8.80 -17.13
C PRO A 72 4.41 10.13 -16.55
N ILE A 73 3.56 11.03 -16.08
CA ILE A 73 4.00 12.27 -15.41
C ILE A 73 4.71 11.95 -14.10
N ALA A 74 4.17 11.05 -13.27
CA ALA A 74 4.81 10.60 -12.03
C ALA A 74 6.20 9.99 -12.30
N ARG A 75 6.35 9.16 -13.34
CA ARG A 75 7.65 8.59 -13.74
C ARG A 75 8.66 9.66 -14.17
N ILE A 76 8.20 10.72 -14.86
CA ILE A 76 9.05 11.87 -15.20
C ILE A 76 9.50 12.60 -13.94
N LEU A 77 8.58 12.86 -13.00
CA LEU A 77 8.90 13.52 -11.72
C LEU A 77 9.93 12.73 -10.92
N VAL A 78 9.72 11.41 -10.75
CA VAL A 78 10.66 10.51 -10.06
C VAL A 78 12.03 10.52 -10.75
N SER A 79 12.06 10.53 -12.10
CA SER A 79 13.32 10.60 -12.86
C SER A 79 14.03 11.94 -12.69
N LEU A 80 13.28 13.05 -12.56
CA LEU A 80 13.85 14.39 -12.32
C LEU A 80 14.30 14.57 -10.87
N VAL A 81 13.67 13.90 -9.90
CA VAL A 81 14.16 13.85 -8.51
C VAL A 81 15.50 13.14 -8.46
N ASP A 82 15.70 12.11 -9.28
CA ASP A 82 16.97 11.42 -9.55
C ASP A 82 17.69 10.92 -8.29
N THR A 83 16.96 10.22 -7.42
CA THR A 83 17.53 9.55 -6.25
C THR A 83 17.04 8.09 -6.18
N PRO A 84 17.89 7.13 -5.77
CA PRO A 84 17.47 5.75 -5.57
C PRO A 84 16.28 5.65 -4.63
N ALA A 85 16.30 6.36 -3.51
CA ALA A 85 15.21 6.37 -2.53
C ALA A 85 13.86 6.81 -3.11
N ALA A 86 13.85 7.80 -4.03
CA ALA A 86 12.60 8.19 -4.70
C ALA A 86 12.08 7.08 -5.63
N VAL A 87 12.97 6.39 -6.33
CA VAL A 87 12.60 5.27 -7.22
C VAL A 87 12.05 4.12 -6.42
N ASP A 88 12.73 3.72 -5.35
CA ASP A 88 12.33 2.59 -4.51
C ASP A 88 10.98 2.87 -3.83
N LYS A 89 10.83 4.02 -3.15
CA LYS A 89 9.56 4.39 -2.51
C LYS A 89 8.39 4.48 -3.50
N TYR A 90 8.62 5.07 -4.68
CA TYR A 90 7.58 5.15 -5.69
C TYR A 90 7.17 3.77 -6.23
N ALA A 91 8.15 2.91 -6.52
CA ALA A 91 7.88 1.56 -7.04
C ALA A 91 7.15 0.70 -6.00
N THR A 92 7.59 0.75 -4.73
CA THR A 92 6.95 0.04 -3.62
C THR A 92 5.51 0.53 -3.40
N ALA A 93 5.27 1.85 -3.42
CA ALA A 93 3.92 2.42 -3.25
C ALA A 93 2.95 2.03 -4.38
N GLU A 94 3.44 2.01 -5.64
CA GLU A 94 2.66 1.51 -6.79
C GLU A 94 2.31 0.03 -6.61
N ALA A 95 3.27 -0.76 -6.17
CA ALA A 95 3.11 -2.20 -5.97
C ALA A 95 2.13 -2.50 -4.82
N ALA A 96 2.26 -1.81 -3.69
CA ALA A 96 1.36 -1.95 -2.55
C ALA A 96 -0.09 -1.58 -2.93
N THR A 97 -0.28 -0.43 -3.60
CA THR A 97 -1.60 -0.01 -4.09
C THR A 97 -2.16 -1.01 -5.12
N ALA A 98 -1.31 -1.60 -5.96
CA ALA A 98 -1.73 -2.62 -6.92
C ALA A 98 -2.18 -3.90 -6.22
N ARG A 99 -1.45 -4.35 -5.18
CA ARG A 99 -1.81 -5.52 -4.37
C ARG A 99 -3.18 -5.35 -3.73
N GLU A 100 -3.44 -4.23 -3.05
CA GLU A 100 -4.76 -3.93 -2.46
C GLU A 100 -5.88 -4.03 -3.51
N ARG A 101 -5.64 -3.47 -4.70
CA ARG A 101 -6.59 -3.52 -5.82
C ARG A 101 -6.79 -4.95 -6.34
N PHE A 102 -5.73 -5.76 -6.42
CA PHE A 102 -5.80 -7.17 -6.83
C PHE A 102 -6.59 -7.99 -5.81
N GLU A 103 -6.34 -7.81 -4.52
CA GLU A 103 -7.06 -8.51 -3.46
C GLU A 103 -8.56 -8.17 -3.49
N ALA A 104 -8.91 -6.90 -3.66
CA ALA A 104 -10.29 -6.46 -3.84
C ALA A 104 -10.93 -6.99 -5.14
N ASP A 105 -10.17 -7.09 -6.23
CA ASP A 105 -10.67 -7.57 -7.52
C ASP A 105 -10.84 -9.10 -7.53
N PHE A 106 -9.94 -9.85 -6.88
CA PHE A 106 -9.98 -11.33 -6.82
C PHE A 106 -10.93 -11.85 -5.72
N GLY A 107 -11.08 -11.12 -4.60
CA GLY A 107 -11.91 -11.52 -3.46
C GLY A 107 -13.43 -11.32 -3.64
N GLY A 108 -13.84 -10.59 -4.65
CA GLY A 108 -15.25 -10.19 -4.83
C GLY A 108 -16.16 -11.31 -5.27
N ALA A 109 -16.88 -11.93 -4.33
CA ALA A 109 -18.08 -12.70 -4.62
C ALA A 109 -19.15 -11.78 -5.23
N GLU A 110 -19.57 -12.09 -6.47
CA GLU A 110 -20.84 -11.80 -7.14
C GLU A 110 -21.72 -10.57 -6.81
N PHE A 111 -21.23 -9.49 -6.23
CA PHE A 111 -22.01 -8.26 -6.28
C PHE A 111 -21.63 -7.49 -7.55
N GLN A 112 -22.48 -7.62 -8.56
CA GLN A 112 -22.47 -6.88 -9.81
C GLN A 112 -22.62 -5.38 -9.53
N SER A 113 -21.54 -4.73 -9.14
CA SER A 113 -21.44 -3.28 -9.28
C SER A 113 -21.11 -3.00 -10.74
N THR A 114 -22.14 -2.74 -11.52
CA THR A 114 -22.07 -2.29 -12.89
C THR A 114 -21.29 -0.98 -12.99
N GLY A 115 -19.98 -1.06 -13.23
CA GLY A 115 -19.19 0.15 -13.53
C GLY A 115 -17.75 0.18 -13.07
N ARG A 116 -17.26 -0.71 -12.21
CA ARG A 116 -15.83 -0.84 -11.90
C ARG A 116 -15.22 -1.93 -12.80
N ALA A 117 -14.23 -1.57 -13.58
CA ALA A 117 -13.38 -2.57 -14.21
C ALA A 117 -12.59 -3.29 -13.13
N ARG A 118 -12.63 -4.61 -13.15
CA ARG A 118 -11.86 -5.49 -12.27
C ARG A 118 -10.93 -6.33 -13.14
N ALA A 119 -9.70 -6.47 -12.69
CA ALA A 119 -8.79 -7.43 -13.29
C ALA A 119 -9.11 -8.83 -12.77
N SER A 120 -9.13 -9.81 -13.65
CA SER A 120 -9.13 -11.21 -13.25
C SER A 120 -7.70 -11.66 -12.94
N LEU A 121 -7.54 -12.67 -12.06
CA LEU A 121 -6.22 -13.24 -11.79
C LEU A 121 -5.52 -13.69 -13.08
N ASP A 122 -6.24 -14.33 -14.01
CA ASP A 122 -5.68 -14.80 -15.28
C ASP A 122 -5.20 -13.64 -16.18
N GLU A 123 -5.82 -12.47 -16.11
CA GLU A 123 -5.36 -11.27 -16.84
C GLU A 123 -4.09 -10.73 -16.22
N VAL A 124 -4.03 -10.66 -14.88
CA VAL A 124 -2.82 -10.21 -14.17
C VAL A 124 -1.66 -11.17 -14.41
N LEU A 125 -1.89 -12.48 -14.32
CA LEU A 125 -0.84 -13.47 -14.58
C LEU A 125 -0.30 -13.36 -16.02
N ARG A 126 -1.17 -13.17 -17.02
CA ARG A 126 -0.72 -12.94 -18.42
C ARG A 126 0.06 -11.66 -18.59
N GLU A 127 -0.34 -10.61 -17.89
CA GLU A 127 0.35 -9.32 -17.94
C GLU A 127 1.81 -9.41 -17.45
N PHE A 128 2.09 -10.33 -16.52
CA PHE A 128 3.43 -10.57 -15.97
C PHE A 128 4.13 -11.81 -16.51
N ASP A 129 3.60 -12.43 -17.58
CA ASP A 129 4.13 -13.67 -18.18
C ASP A 129 4.17 -14.86 -17.19
N LEU A 130 3.24 -14.90 -16.23
CA LEU A 130 3.13 -15.92 -15.17
C LEU A 130 1.99 -16.92 -15.41
N ASP A 131 1.21 -16.79 -16.48
CA ASP A 131 0.04 -17.60 -16.75
C ASP A 131 0.35 -19.11 -16.99
N GLY A 132 1.59 -19.41 -17.41
CA GLY A 132 2.11 -20.78 -17.51
C GLY A 132 2.73 -21.33 -16.22
N ASP A 133 3.04 -20.46 -15.27
CA ASP A 133 3.81 -20.76 -14.07
C ASP A 133 2.98 -20.80 -12.78
N VAL A 134 1.71 -20.36 -12.82
CA VAL A 134 0.80 -20.34 -11.67
C VAL A 134 -0.47 -21.11 -11.99
N ARG A 135 -0.82 -22.06 -11.13
CA ARG A 135 -2.07 -22.81 -11.26
C ARG A 135 -2.77 -22.99 -9.91
N PRO A 136 -4.13 -23.00 -9.88
CA PRO A 136 -4.87 -23.21 -8.65
C PRO A 136 -4.66 -24.65 -8.11
N ASP A 137 -4.57 -24.78 -6.78
CA ASP A 137 -4.55 -26.09 -6.12
C ASP A 137 -6.00 -26.65 -6.06
N ARG A 138 -6.26 -27.65 -6.88
CA ARG A 138 -7.57 -28.32 -6.95
C ARG A 138 -7.81 -29.33 -5.84
N SER A 139 -6.84 -29.58 -4.96
CA SER A 139 -6.97 -30.52 -3.84
C SER A 139 -7.84 -29.97 -2.71
N ASP A 140 -8.01 -28.65 -2.61
CA ASP A 140 -8.78 -27.95 -1.58
C ASP A 140 -10.30 -27.84 -1.89
N GLY A 141 -10.79 -28.52 -2.90
CA GLY A 141 -12.24 -28.58 -3.18
C GLY A 141 -13.01 -29.28 -2.04
N PRO A 142 -14.25 -28.85 -1.69
CA PRO A 142 -15.02 -29.40 -0.60
C PRO A 142 -15.23 -30.93 -0.78
N GLY A 143 -14.59 -31.67 0.10
CA GLY A 143 -14.65 -33.06 0.43
C GLY A 143 -15.31 -34.04 -0.56
N ARG A 144 -14.51 -34.82 -1.27
CA ARG A 144 -14.89 -36.20 -1.60
C ARG A 144 -14.23 -37.12 -0.56
N SER A 145 -14.87 -37.20 0.60
CA SER A 145 -14.64 -38.32 1.52
C SER A 145 -15.48 -39.49 1.07
N GLY A 146 -14.84 -40.61 0.76
CA GLY A 146 -15.43 -41.90 0.84
C GLY A 146 -15.46 -42.73 -0.46
N PRO A 147 -14.91 -43.97 -0.42
CA PRO A 147 -15.08 -44.93 -1.46
C PRO A 147 -16.43 -45.68 -1.27
N SER A 148 -17.36 -45.51 -2.17
CA SER A 148 -18.44 -46.49 -2.31
C SER A 148 -18.73 -46.76 -3.77
N SER A 149 -18.30 -47.94 -4.17
CA SER A 149 -18.81 -48.72 -5.29
C SER A 149 -20.32 -48.67 -5.32
N GLN A 150 -20.93 -48.26 -6.43
CA GLN A 150 -21.88 -49.11 -7.16
C GLN A 150 -22.37 -48.43 -8.45
N ALA A 151 -22.44 -49.25 -9.47
CA ALA A 151 -22.92 -48.98 -10.80
C ALA A 151 -24.39 -48.55 -10.83
N GLY A 152 -24.75 -47.58 -11.69
CA GLY A 152 -26.11 -47.22 -11.98
C GLY A 152 -26.21 -46.23 -13.15
N ARG A 153 -26.71 -46.70 -14.25
CA ARG A 153 -26.96 -46.10 -15.55
C ARG A 153 -27.60 -44.70 -15.57
N GLY A 154 -27.15 -43.85 -16.49
CA GLY A 154 -27.98 -43.11 -17.44
C GLY A 154 -28.44 -41.74 -16.97
N GLY A 155 -27.99 -40.70 -17.67
CA GLY A 155 -28.53 -39.36 -17.62
C GLY A 155 -27.59 -38.33 -18.26
N VAL A 156 -27.74 -38.17 -19.59
CA VAL A 156 -27.09 -37.08 -20.35
C VAL A 156 -27.84 -35.79 -20.04
N GLY A 157 -27.19 -34.83 -19.42
CA GLY A 157 -27.64 -33.46 -19.30
C GLY A 157 -26.46 -32.51 -19.54
N PRO A 158 -26.53 -31.61 -20.53
CA PRO A 158 -25.47 -30.61 -20.75
C PRO A 158 -25.69 -29.42 -19.80
N GLY A 159 -24.80 -29.27 -18.87
CA GLY A 159 -24.79 -28.16 -17.91
C GLY A 159 -23.37 -27.92 -17.39
N SER A 160 -22.47 -27.62 -18.32
CA SER A 160 -21.17 -27.09 -17.99
C SER A 160 -21.34 -25.58 -17.64
N GLY A 161 -21.86 -25.32 -16.45
CA GLY A 161 -21.73 -24.02 -15.81
C GLY A 161 -20.36 -23.98 -15.16
N GLY A 162 -19.43 -23.21 -15.74
CA GLY A 162 -18.09 -23.01 -15.21
C GLY A 162 -18.14 -22.46 -13.79
N ASP A 163 -17.36 -23.07 -12.92
CA ASP A 163 -17.00 -22.57 -11.60
C ASP A 163 -16.00 -21.39 -11.79
N ALA A 164 -16.49 -20.33 -12.40
CA ALA A 164 -15.72 -19.11 -12.66
C ALA A 164 -16.10 -18.08 -11.58
N GLY A 165 -15.46 -18.14 -10.40
CA GLY A 165 -15.71 -17.12 -9.40
C GLY A 165 -15.22 -17.40 -7.98
N ARG A 166 -14.61 -18.55 -7.70
CA ARG A 166 -14.01 -18.79 -6.37
C ARG A 166 -12.50 -18.83 -6.51
N THR A 167 -11.83 -17.80 -5.95
CA THR A 167 -10.37 -17.79 -5.78
C THR A 167 -9.98 -19.04 -5.01
N ALA A 168 -9.05 -19.85 -5.54
CA ALA A 168 -8.55 -21.00 -4.82
C ALA A 168 -7.80 -20.53 -3.56
N PRO A 169 -7.96 -21.19 -2.41
CA PRO A 169 -7.23 -20.81 -1.20
C PRO A 169 -5.72 -21.01 -1.36
N HIS A 170 -5.28 -21.90 -2.25
CA HIS A 170 -3.87 -22.19 -2.53
C HIS A 170 -3.61 -22.29 -4.02
N TYR A 171 -2.34 -22.00 -4.36
CA TYR A 171 -1.80 -22.07 -5.72
C TYR A 171 -0.48 -22.82 -5.73
N TRP A 172 -0.16 -23.39 -6.89
CA TRP A 172 1.15 -23.92 -7.20
C TRP A 172 1.85 -22.93 -8.12
N VAL A 173 3.01 -22.45 -7.71
CA VAL A 173 3.85 -21.50 -8.44
C VAL A 173 5.13 -22.20 -8.86
N ALA A 174 5.54 -22.09 -10.12
CA ALA A 174 6.79 -22.64 -10.61
C ALA A 174 7.98 -22.10 -9.80
N LEU A 175 8.98 -22.95 -9.56
CA LEU A 175 10.13 -22.63 -8.71
C LEU A 175 10.91 -21.42 -9.21
N GLY A 176 11.02 -21.24 -10.53
CA GLY A 176 11.72 -20.08 -11.14
C GLY A 176 11.13 -18.75 -10.70
N PRO A 177 9.87 -18.45 -11.05
CA PRO A 177 9.19 -17.22 -10.61
C PRO A 177 9.12 -17.07 -9.08
N TYR A 178 8.92 -18.17 -8.34
CA TYR A 178 8.89 -18.11 -6.88
C TYR A 178 10.23 -17.60 -6.30
N LEU A 179 11.36 -18.07 -6.81
CA LEU A 179 12.69 -17.62 -6.37
C LEU A 179 13.08 -16.26 -6.93
N GLU A 180 12.53 -15.91 -8.08
CA GLU A 180 12.82 -14.62 -8.72
C GLU A 180 12.08 -13.45 -8.05
N LEU A 181 10.84 -13.69 -7.65
CA LEU A 181 9.97 -12.67 -7.06
C LEU A 181 9.97 -12.68 -5.53
N GLY A 182 10.27 -13.84 -4.93
CA GLY A 182 10.31 -13.98 -3.48
C GLY A 182 11.60 -13.41 -2.89
N GLU A 183 11.50 -12.75 -1.75
CA GLU A 183 12.61 -12.16 -1.02
C GLU A 183 12.89 -12.89 0.29
N GLU A 184 14.17 -13.03 0.63
CA GLU A 184 14.58 -13.65 1.91
C GLU A 184 14.15 -12.83 3.13
N SER A 185 14.01 -11.50 2.97
CA SER A 185 13.57 -10.53 3.96
C SER A 185 12.14 -10.79 4.46
N TRP A 186 11.28 -11.43 3.65
CA TRP A 186 9.89 -11.74 4.01
C TRP A 186 9.75 -12.84 5.09
N GLY A 187 10.86 -13.35 5.59
CA GLY A 187 10.90 -14.25 6.72
C GLY A 187 11.08 -15.72 6.38
N SER A 188 11.24 -16.54 7.42
CA SER A 188 11.62 -17.95 7.30
C SER A 188 10.62 -18.82 6.52
N ARG A 189 9.35 -18.46 6.51
CA ARG A 189 8.30 -19.19 5.76
C ARG A 189 8.50 -19.13 4.24
N TRP A 190 9.22 -18.12 3.72
CA TRP A 190 9.52 -18.00 2.30
C TRP A 190 10.71 -18.84 1.84
N ARG A 191 11.50 -19.38 2.77
CA ARG A 191 12.61 -20.28 2.45
C ARG A 191 12.09 -21.63 1.97
N LEU A 192 12.62 -22.13 0.86
CA LEU A 192 12.17 -23.39 0.26
C LEU A 192 12.19 -24.59 1.22
N VAL A 193 13.10 -24.60 2.20
CA VAL A 193 13.17 -25.66 3.23
C VAL A 193 11.91 -25.74 4.08
N ASN A 194 11.15 -24.66 4.16
CA ASN A 194 9.90 -24.55 4.92
C ASN A 194 8.64 -24.61 4.04
N ARG A 195 8.81 -24.90 2.73
CA ARG A 195 7.70 -24.91 1.76
C ARG A 195 7.37 -26.32 1.29
N GLU A 196 6.11 -26.53 0.94
CA GLU A 196 5.71 -27.70 0.19
C GLU A 196 6.13 -27.51 -1.27
N VAL A 197 7.12 -28.34 -1.71
CA VAL A 197 7.63 -28.34 -3.09
C VAL A 197 7.28 -29.64 -3.75
N ARG A 198 6.67 -29.57 -4.91
CA ARG A 198 6.25 -30.74 -5.69
C ARG A 198 6.41 -30.49 -7.18
N ASP A 199 7.05 -31.42 -7.89
CA ASP A 199 7.20 -31.38 -9.35
C ASP A 199 7.79 -30.08 -9.91
N GLY A 200 8.65 -29.39 -9.14
CA GLY A 200 9.26 -28.10 -9.52
C GLY A 200 8.36 -26.89 -9.25
N GLU A 201 7.29 -27.05 -8.48
CA GLU A 201 6.38 -25.99 -8.07
C GLU A 201 6.34 -25.87 -6.54
N VAL A 202 6.09 -24.67 -6.05
CA VAL A 202 5.95 -24.32 -4.63
C VAL A 202 4.48 -24.02 -4.33
N ARG A 203 3.95 -24.59 -3.25
CA ARG A 203 2.59 -24.30 -2.81
C ARG A 203 2.57 -22.99 -2.03
N VAL A 204 1.69 -22.08 -2.42
CA VAL A 204 1.49 -20.77 -1.80
C VAL A 204 0.01 -20.53 -1.50
N GLU A 205 -0.27 -19.72 -0.47
CA GLU A 205 -1.61 -19.23 -0.17
C GLU A 205 -1.98 -18.06 -1.10
N SER A 206 -3.27 -17.70 -1.17
CA SER A 206 -3.72 -16.55 -1.98
C SER A 206 -3.03 -15.25 -1.59
N ALA A 207 -2.87 -14.97 -0.30
CA ALA A 207 -2.16 -13.78 0.18
C ALA A 207 -0.68 -13.78 -0.20
N GLU A 208 -0.03 -14.95 -0.19
CA GLU A 208 1.36 -15.11 -0.63
C GLU A 208 1.49 -14.93 -2.15
N LEU A 209 0.51 -15.38 -2.93
CA LEU A 209 0.48 -15.11 -4.36
C LEU A 209 0.32 -13.61 -4.63
N SER A 210 -0.57 -12.91 -3.89
CA SER A 210 -0.70 -11.46 -3.99
C SER A 210 0.61 -10.74 -3.70
N ARG A 211 1.42 -11.21 -2.74
CA ARG A 211 2.74 -10.65 -2.45
C ARG A 211 3.77 -10.91 -3.56
N LEU A 212 3.74 -12.07 -4.20
CA LEU A 212 4.57 -12.32 -5.38
C LEU A 212 4.18 -11.40 -6.56
N LEU A 213 2.88 -11.17 -6.75
CA LEU A 213 2.40 -10.22 -7.77
C LEU A 213 2.77 -8.78 -7.43
N GLU A 214 2.77 -8.39 -6.16
CA GLU A 214 3.28 -7.10 -5.69
C GLU A 214 4.75 -6.91 -6.12
N ALA A 215 5.62 -7.88 -5.84
CA ALA A 215 7.01 -7.82 -6.28
C ALA A 215 7.17 -7.76 -7.81
N ALA A 216 6.30 -8.43 -8.55
CA ALA A 216 6.29 -8.33 -10.02
C ALA A 216 5.94 -6.92 -10.50
N VAL A 217 4.97 -6.26 -9.84
CA VAL A 217 4.60 -4.85 -10.11
C VAL A 217 5.78 -3.94 -9.77
N GLU A 218 6.35 -4.06 -8.59
CA GLU A 218 7.48 -3.24 -8.12
C GLU A 218 8.65 -3.31 -9.10
N ARG A 219 9.03 -4.50 -9.54
CA ARG A 219 10.08 -4.70 -10.55
C ARG A 219 9.73 -4.05 -11.88
N ARG A 220 8.48 -4.12 -12.33
CA ARG A 220 8.01 -3.47 -13.55
C ARG A 220 8.04 -1.96 -13.44
N VAL A 221 7.61 -1.41 -12.33
CA VAL A 221 7.55 0.04 -12.10
C VAL A 221 8.94 0.63 -11.94
N SER A 222 9.82 0.00 -11.16
CA SER A 222 11.22 0.44 -10.99
C SER A 222 12.03 0.28 -12.28
N GLY A 223 11.66 -0.68 -13.12
CA GLY A 223 12.34 -0.95 -14.39
C GLY A 223 12.42 0.29 -15.29
N GLY A 224 13.67 0.68 -15.62
CA GLY A 224 13.96 1.86 -16.45
C GLY A 224 13.75 3.20 -15.74
N LEU A 225 13.72 3.22 -14.41
CA LEU A 225 13.82 4.43 -13.58
C LEU A 225 15.21 4.48 -12.89
N PRO A 226 15.77 5.69 -12.70
CA PRO A 226 15.39 6.92 -13.40
C PRO A 226 15.82 6.88 -14.87
N PHE A 227 15.17 7.66 -15.71
CA PHE A 227 15.56 7.85 -17.12
C PHE A 227 15.93 9.31 -17.39
N GLU A 228 16.77 9.55 -18.41
CA GLU A 228 17.15 10.90 -18.80
C GLU A 228 15.95 11.65 -19.37
N VAL A 229 15.60 12.77 -18.74
CA VAL A 229 14.57 13.72 -19.20
C VAL A 229 15.24 14.89 -19.89
N ARG A 230 16.23 15.55 -19.23
CA ARG A 230 16.98 16.68 -19.78
C ARG A 230 17.81 16.24 -20.99
N GLY A 231 17.95 17.10 -21.97
CA GLY A 231 18.68 16.82 -23.21
C GLY A 231 17.92 15.96 -24.23
N THR A 232 16.69 15.52 -23.93
CA THR A 232 15.80 14.87 -24.88
C THR A 232 14.91 15.89 -25.60
N ASP A 233 14.29 15.50 -26.72
CA ASP A 233 13.39 16.38 -27.46
C ASP A 233 12.18 16.78 -26.60
N GLY A 234 12.07 18.08 -26.31
CA GLY A 234 11.07 18.64 -25.39
C GLY A 234 11.33 18.38 -23.87
N GLY A 235 12.36 17.61 -23.51
CA GLY A 235 12.63 17.22 -22.13
C GLY A 235 13.10 18.37 -21.25
N ASP A 236 13.89 19.29 -21.79
CA ASP A 236 14.34 20.48 -21.06
C ASP A 236 13.15 21.38 -20.68
N ALA A 237 12.19 21.58 -21.58
CA ALA A 237 10.97 22.35 -21.31
C ALA A 237 10.10 21.69 -20.23
N ILE A 238 10.00 20.35 -20.24
CA ILE A 238 9.31 19.58 -19.21
C ILE A 238 10.01 19.79 -17.85
N ALA A 239 11.33 19.62 -17.82
CA ALA A 239 12.12 19.72 -16.59
C ALA A 239 12.05 21.13 -16.00
N ASP A 240 12.08 22.17 -16.82
CA ASP A 240 11.98 23.57 -16.37
C ASP A 240 10.60 23.91 -15.84
N ALA A 241 9.54 23.38 -16.47
CA ALA A 241 8.16 23.58 -15.99
C ALA A 241 7.85 22.82 -14.71
N LEU A 242 8.52 21.69 -14.44
CA LEU A 242 8.36 20.87 -13.23
C LEU A 242 9.39 21.19 -12.13
N ASP A 243 10.29 22.17 -12.32
CA ASP A 243 11.40 22.44 -11.41
C ASP A 243 10.94 22.71 -9.97
N SER A 244 9.85 23.47 -9.79
CA SER A 244 9.28 23.73 -8.46
C SER A 244 8.75 22.47 -7.82
N ALA A 245 8.02 21.64 -8.55
CA ALA A 245 7.48 20.37 -8.03
C ALA A 245 8.62 19.41 -7.65
N VAL A 246 9.68 19.33 -8.44
CA VAL A 246 10.87 18.52 -8.14
C VAL A 246 11.59 19.02 -6.89
N ALA A 247 11.70 20.35 -6.71
CA ALA A 247 12.29 20.92 -5.51
C ALA A 247 11.48 20.59 -4.25
N ASP A 248 10.14 20.66 -4.33
CA ASP A 248 9.25 20.28 -3.24
C ASP A 248 9.41 18.79 -2.88
N LEU A 249 9.41 17.90 -3.90
CA LEU A 249 9.58 16.45 -3.70
C LEU A 249 10.95 16.10 -3.08
N ARG A 250 12.03 16.80 -3.48
CA ARG A 250 13.34 16.64 -2.86
C ARG A 250 13.36 17.11 -1.41
N SER A 251 12.65 18.20 -1.10
CA SER A 251 12.53 18.67 0.28
C SER A 251 11.80 17.63 1.14
N LEU A 252 10.72 17.04 0.63
CA LEU A 252 9.99 15.97 1.31
C LEU A 252 10.90 14.77 1.64
N LEU A 253 11.74 14.33 0.70
CA LEU A 253 12.70 13.24 0.93
C LEU A 253 13.75 13.59 1.99
N ASN A 254 14.34 14.80 1.92
CA ASN A 254 15.37 15.22 2.86
C ASN A 254 14.82 15.40 4.28
N ASP A 255 13.58 15.87 4.41
CA ASP A 255 12.91 16.01 5.71
C ASP A 255 12.62 14.66 6.35
N HIS A 256 12.44 13.61 5.54
CA HIS A 256 12.28 12.24 6.02
C HIS A 256 13.59 11.65 6.57
N ASP A 257 14.71 11.87 5.90
CA ASP A 257 16.01 11.32 6.32
C ASP A 257 16.51 11.96 7.63
N ALA A 258 16.10 13.20 7.92
CA ALA A 258 16.53 13.91 9.13
C ALA A 258 15.91 13.39 10.43
N GLY A 259 14.86 12.56 10.36
CA GLY A 259 14.12 12.06 11.53
C GLY A 259 14.59 10.72 12.10
N THR A 260 15.53 10.01 11.45
CA THR A 260 15.82 8.59 11.73
C THR A 260 17.19 8.32 12.41
N GLU A 261 17.99 9.31 12.74
CA GLU A 261 19.40 9.08 13.16
C GLU A 261 19.62 8.69 14.64
N GLU A 262 18.63 8.76 15.53
CA GLU A 262 18.82 8.37 16.95
C GLU A 262 17.82 7.29 17.40
N ALA A 263 18.34 6.20 17.94
CA ALA A 263 17.51 5.15 18.53
C ALA A 263 16.71 5.71 19.74
N ILE A 264 15.39 5.63 19.67
CA ILE A 264 14.50 6.09 20.73
C ILE A 264 14.37 4.98 21.75
N GLU A 265 14.86 5.22 22.99
CA GLU A 265 15.00 4.22 24.04
C GLU A 265 13.70 3.96 24.83
N ALA A 266 12.75 4.89 24.85
CA ALA A 266 11.52 4.76 25.64
C ALA A 266 10.30 5.39 24.96
N VAL A 267 9.13 4.80 25.13
CA VAL A 267 7.83 5.33 24.70
C VAL A 267 7.12 5.99 25.86
N VAL A 268 6.97 7.31 25.80
CA VAL A 268 6.32 8.13 26.86
C VAL A 268 5.23 9.00 26.22
N PRO A 269 3.95 8.54 26.16
CA PRO A 269 2.88 9.27 25.47
C PRO A 269 2.65 10.70 25.99
N ALA A 270 3.00 10.98 27.24
CA ALA A 270 2.94 12.31 27.81
C ALA A 270 3.89 13.33 27.15
N LEU A 271 4.97 12.85 26.51
CA LEU A 271 5.97 13.65 25.84
C LEU A 271 5.73 13.78 24.30
N PHE A 272 4.71 13.14 23.76
CA PHE A 272 4.39 13.24 22.34
C PHE A 272 4.15 14.69 21.91
N PRO A 273 4.42 15.04 20.65
CA PRO A 273 4.04 16.34 20.10
C PRO A 273 2.53 16.61 20.28
N PRO A 274 2.10 17.86 20.40
CA PRO A 274 0.66 18.19 20.55
C PRO A 274 -0.22 17.58 19.45
N CYS A 275 0.24 17.61 18.19
CA CYS A 275 -0.47 16.98 17.06
C CYS A 275 -0.65 15.46 17.25
N MET A 276 0.38 14.74 17.69
CA MET A 276 0.30 13.29 17.92
C MET A 276 -0.58 12.96 19.13
N LYS A 277 -0.51 13.75 20.20
CA LYS A 277 -1.43 13.61 21.35
C LYS A 277 -2.90 13.77 20.92
N ALA A 278 -3.17 14.76 20.08
CA ALA A 278 -4.52 15.01 19.56
C ALA A 278 -5.02 13.84 18.69
N LEU A 279 -4.16 13.27 17.85
CA LEU A 279 -4.49 12.11 17.02
C LEU A 279 -4.75 10.85 17.87
N VAL A 280 -3.91 10.57 18.87
CA VAL A 280 -4.14 9.47 19.84
C VAL A 280 -5.48 9.67 20.55
N GLN A 281 -5.78 10.87 21.02
CA GLN A 281 -7.04 11.15 21.71
C GLN A 281 -8.24 10.95 20.79
N ARG A 282 -8.16 11.43 19.53
CA ARG A 282 -9.21 11.26 18.53
C ARG A 282 -9.45 9.78 18.20
N ALA A 283 -8.39 8.99 18.02
CA ALA A 283 -8.50 7.55 17.80
C ALA A 283 -9.17 6.84 18.98
N ARG A 284 -8.78 7.18 20.21
CA ARG A 284 -9.37 6.61 21.46
C ARG A 284 -10.83 6.99 21.67
N SER A 285 -11.27 8.16 21.18
CA SER A 285 -12.68 8.57 21.29
C SER A 285 -13.58 7.90 20.25
N GLY A 286 -13.02 7.10 19.34
CA GLY A 286 -13.77 6.47 18.25
C GLY A 286 -14.17 7.44 17.14
N GLU A 287 -13.59 8.64 17.11
CA GLU A 287 -13.80 9.59 16.04
C GLU A 287 -13.06 9.13 14.78
N SER A 288 -13.64 9.38 13.60
CA SER A 288 -13.00 9.10 12.33
C SER A 288 -11.71 9.92 12.19
N VAL A 289 -10.60 9.23 11.98
CA VAL A 289 -9.30 9.83 11.67
C VAL A 289 -9.12 9.75 10.15
N PRO A 290 -8.85 10.87 9.45
CA PRO A 290 -8.53 10.83 8.02
C PRO A 290 -7.32 9.94 7.75
N GLU A 291 -7.26 9.30 6.57
CA GLU A 291 -6.23 8.32 6.23
C GLU A 291 -4.80 8.87 6.38
N HIS A 292 -4.54 10.08 5.88
CA HIS A 292 -3.24 10.76 6.02
C HIS A 292 -2.85 11.04 7.49
N ALA A 293 -3.84 11.32 8.35
CA ALA A 293 -3.62 11.55 9.78
C ALA A 293 -3.39 10.24 10.54
N GLU A 294 -4.11 9.17 10.18
CA GLU A 294 -3.87 7.80 10.69
C GLU A 294 -2.47 7.33 10.28
N PHE A 295 -2.09 7.53 9.02
CA PHE A 295 -0.73 7.24 8.56
C PHE A 295 0.32 7.99 9.38
N SER A 296 0.17 9.30 9.55
CA SER A 296 1.11 10.14 10.32
C SER A 296 1.27 9.65 11.76
N LEU A 297 0.17 9.22 12.38
CA LEU A 297 0.18 8.68 13.73
C LEU A 297 0.86 7.32 13.79
N VAL A 298 0.46 6.38 12.93
CA VAL A 298 1.00 5.01 12.95
C VAL A 298 2.49 5.01 12.60
N SER A 299 2.92 5.77 11.58
CA SER A 299 4.35 5.88 11.23
C SER A 299 5.17 6.50 12.36
N PHE A 300 4.62 7.48 13.10
CA PHE A 300 5.26 8.01 14.30
C PHE A 300 5.44 6.96 15.38
N LEU A 301 4.41 6.16 15.68
CA LEU A 301 4.46 5.12 16.71
C LEU A 301 5.41 3.98 16.33
N VAL A 302 5.41 3.58 15.05
CA VAL A 302 6.36 2.59 14.51
C VAL A 302 7.81 3.10 14.62
N ALA A 303 8.06 4.38 14.33
CA ALA A 303 9.38 4.98 14.48
C ALA A 303 9.85 5.04 15.95
N LEU A 304 8.94 4.96 16.93
CA LEU A 304 9.25 4.78 18.35
C LEU A 304 9.51 3.31 18.73
N GLY A 305 9.49 2.38 17.79
CA GLY A 305 9.70 0.96 18.01
C GLY A 305 8.48 0.23 18.61
N MET A 306 7.27 0.75 18.39
CA MET A 306 6.03 0.08 18.81
C MET A 306 5.60 -0.94 17.75
N ASP A 307 5.23 -2.14 18.19
CA ASP A 307 4.63 -3.17 17.34
C ASP A 307 3.10 -2.99 17.23
N GLY A 308 2.45 -3.88 16.43
CA GLY A 308 1.01 -3.80 16.19
C GLY A 308 0.16 -3.94 17.46
N ASP A 309 0.60 -4.72 18.42
CA ASP A 309 -0.11 -4.93 19.69
C ASP A 309 0.06 -3.73 20.62
N ASP A 310 1.25 -3.15 20.65
CA ASP A 310 1.53 -1.91 21.36
C ASP A 310 0.65 -0.76 20.82
N VAL A 311 0.61 -0.61 19.50
CA VAL A 311 -0.17 0.46 18.83
C VAL A 311 -1.66 0.28 19.08
N THR A 312 -2.22 -0.91 18.90
CA THR A 312 -3.65 -1.19 19.17
C THR A 312 -4.00 -0.95 20.63
N THR A 313 -3.13 -1.34 21.56
CA THR A 313 -3.29 -1.10 23.01
C THR A 313 -3.24 0.40 23.32
N LEU A 314 -2.28 1.13 22.76
CA LEU A 314 -2.17 2.58 22.96
C LEU A 314 -3.40 3.32 22.42
N LEU A 315 -3.93 2.91 21.29
CA LEU A 315 -5.09 3.53 20.65
C LEU A 315 -6.43 3.07 21.26
N GLY A 316 -6.42 2.05 22.13
CA GLY A 316 -7.62 1.53 22.76
C GLY A 316 -8.54 0.79 21.80
N VAL A 317 -7.99 0.25 20.71
CA VAL A 317 -8.72 -0.51 19.70
C VAL A 317 -8.70 -1.97 20.13
N ALA A 318 -9.74 -2.41 20.85
CA ALA A 318 -9.83 -3.79 21.34
C ALA A 318 -10.04 -4.77 20.17
N ASP A 319 -9.40 -5.94 20.27
CA ASP A 319 -9.88 -7.13 19.57
C ASP A 319 -11.27 -7.43 20.13
N ALA A 320 -12.30 -7.33 19.33
CA ALA A 320 -13.63 -7.76 19.74
C ALA A 320 -13.56 -9.27 20.00
N GLU A 321 -13.36 -9.66 21.26
CA GLU A 321 -13.54 -11.04 21.68
C GLU A 321 -14.95 -11.44 21.29
N SER A 322 -15.06 -12.57 20.62
CA SER A 322 -16.33 -13.21 20.30
C SER A 322 -16.96 -13.76 21.60
N ASP A 323 -17.49 -12.86 22.43
CA ASP A 323 -18.49 -13.28 23.41
C ASP A 323 -19.80 -13.49 22.68
N GLY A 324 -20.10 -14.81 22.50
CA GLY A 324 -21.36 -15.21 21.95
C GLY A 324 -22.51 -14.82 22.89
N ASP A 325 -23.21 -13.77 22.54
CA ASP A 325 -24.64 -13.66 22.82
C ASP A 325 -25.31 -12.87 21.69
N GLU A 326 -26.03 -13.61 20.85
CA GLU A 326 -26.74 -13.09 19.69
C GLU A 326 -27.98 -12.32 20.18
N THR A 327 -27.96 -10.99 20.03
CA THR A 327 -29.20 -10.24 19.86
C THR A 327 -29.10 -9.46 18.56
N GLU A 328 -29.74 -10.01 17.52
CA GLU A 328 -30.01 -9.36 16.25
C GLU A 328 -30.99 -8.20 16.43
N GLU A 329 -30.55 -6.99 16.75
CA GLU A 329 -31.32 -5.78 16.46
C GLU A 329 -30.36 -4.57 16.49
N GLY A 330 -30.01 -4.04 15.29
CA GLY A 330 -29.38 -2.73 15.14
C GLY A 330 -28.00 -2.67 14.48
N ARG A 331 -27.77 -3.42 13.39
CA ARG A 331 -26.67 -3.14 12.46
C ARG A 331 -27.12 -2.11 11.45
N GLU A 332 -26.75 -0.86 11.64
CA GLU A 332 -26.63 0.08 10.52
C GLU A 332 -25.47 -0.39 9.64
N GLU A 333 -25.79 -0.66 8.36
CA GLU A 333 -24.86 -1.08 7.33
C GLU A 333 -23.86 0.06 7.08
N SER A 334 -22.66 -0.08 7.64
CA SER A 334 -21.49 0.68 7.23
C SER A 334 -20.87 -0.04 6.04
N ASP A 335 -21.07 0.49 4.84
CA ASP A 335 -20.38 0.08 3.60
C ASP A 335 -18.87 0.37 3.70
N GLY A 336 -18.11 -0.64 4.07
CA GLY A 336 -16.65 -0.63 4.05
C GLY A 336 -16.12 -2.00 4.45
N ASP A 337 -15.25 -2.58 3.63
CA ASP A 337 -14.61 -3.90 3.76
C ASP A 337 -14.49 -4.36 5.21
N GLY A 338 -14.99 -5.58 5.49
CA GLY A 338 -15.18 -6.11 6.83
C GLY A 338 -13.91 -6.47 7.61
N GLU A 339 -12.80 -5.77 7.42
CA GLU A 339 -11.58 -5.88 8.22
C GLU A 339 -11.77 -5.17 9.55
N ARG A 340 -11.48 -5.86 10.66
CA ARG A 340 -11.61 -5.30 12.00
C ARG A 340 -10.61 -4.14 12.19
N PRO A 341 -10.99 -3.06 12.86
CA PRO A 341 -10.12 -1.90 13.04
C PRO A 341 -8.73 -2.24 13.63
N ALA A 342 -8.66 -3.18 14.57
CA ALA A 342 -7.39 -3.64 15.14
C ALA A 342 -6.52 -4.40 14.12
N GLU A 343 -7.12 -5.24 13.28
CA GLU A 343 -6.43 -5.99 12.24
C GLU A 343 -5.87 -5.04 11.16
N ARG A 344 -6.64 -4.05 10.73
CA ARG A 344 -6.19 -3.00 9.81
C ARG A 344 -4.99 -2.23 10.34
N ILE A 345 -4.99 -1.87 11.65
CA ILE A 345 -3.86 -1.18 12.27
C ILE A 345 -2.64 -2.10 12.32
N ARG A 346 -2.78 -3.38 12.69
CA ARG A 346 -1.66 -4.32 12.69
C ARG A 346 -1.06 -4.52 11.30
N THR A 347 -1.90 -4.69 10.29
CA THR A 347 -1.47 -4.77 8.89
C THR A 347 -0.73 -3.50 8.47
N ARG A 348 -1.21 -2.33 8.88
CA ARG A 348 -0.54 -1.05 8.61
C ARG A 348 0.81 -0.95 9.31
N VAL A 349 0.89 -1.37 10.59
CA VAL A 349 2.16 -1.42 11.34
C VAL A 349 3.15 -2.38 10.67
N GLU A 350 2.71 -3.59 10.29
CA GLU A 350 3.55 -4.57 9.59
C GLU A 350 4.09 -4.01 8.26
N TYR A 351 3.25 -3.29 7.53
CA TYR A 351 3.65 -2.63 6.28
C TYR A 351 4.69 -1.52 6.50
N LEU A 352 4.56 -0.74 7.59
CA LEU A 352 5.47 0.36 7.91
C LEU A 352 6.75 -0.11 8.62
N SER A 353 6.76 -1.32 9.18
CA SER A 353 7.89 -1.91 9.89
C SER A 353 8.66 -2.80 8.92
N ASP A 354 9.83 -2.35 8.46
CA ASP A 354 10.75 -3.21 7.71
C ASP A 354 11.83 -3.76 8.63
N SER A 355 12.60 -4.75 8.14
CA SER A 355 13.68 -5.42 8.87
C SER A 355 14.79 -4.50 9.38
N ASP A 356 14.92 -3.31 8.81
CA ASP A 356 15.93 -2.29 9.14
C ASP A 356 15.35 -1.04 9.85
N GLY A 357 14.08 -1.05 10.26
CA GLY A 357 13.43 0.09 10.94
C GLY A 357 12.19 0.60 10.20
N THR A 358 11.96 1.89 10.23
CA THR A 358 10.76 2.51 9.64
C THR A 358 11.00 2.80 8.16
N GLN A 359 10.33 2.07 7.27
CA GLN A 359 10.39 2.33 5.83
C GLN A 359 9.79 3.70 5.48
N TYR A 360 8.78 4.13 6.25
CA TYR A 360 8.10 5.42 6.08
C TYR A 360 8.05 6.17 7.41
N PRO A 361 9.00 7.08 7.69
CA PRO A 361 8.95 7.91 8.88
C PRO A 361 7.74 8.86 8.85
N PRO A 362 7.30 9.37 10.01
CA PRO A 362 6.19 10.31 10.08
C PRO A 362 6.49 11.58 9.26
N PRO A 363 5.45 12.24 8.70
CA PRO A 363 5.61 13.45 7.93
C PRO A 363 6.24 14.60 8.73
N SER A 364 6.94 15.52 8.03
CA SER A 364 7.48 16.73 8.65
C SER A 364 6.38 17.65 9.22
N CYS A 365 6.75 18.54 10.13
CA CYS A 365 5.81 19.53 10.67
C CYS A 365 5.18 20.40 9.58
N ALA A 366 5.91 20.73 8.51
CA ALA A 366 5.41 21.49 7.38
C ALA A 366 4.31 20.71 6.63
N THR A 367 4.52 19.41 6.40
CA THR A 367 3.53 18.52 5.80
C THR A 367 2.31 18.34 6.70
N MET A 368 2.50 18.14 8.01
CA MET A 368 1.40 18.07 8.98
C MET A 368 0.55 19.34 9.00
N GLN A 369 1.17 20.51 8.80
CA GLN A 369 0.48 21.80 8.68
C GLN A 369 -0.33 21.87 7.39
N SER A 370 0.22 21.44 6.26
CA SER A 370 -0.47 21.47 4.96
C SER A 370 -1.69 20.55 4.93
N TYR A 371 -1.65 19.44 5.65
CA TYR A 371 -2.78 18.51 5.81
C TYR A 371 -3.77 18.92 6.92
N GLY A 372 -3.52 20.03 7.62
CA GLY A 372 -4.38 20.48 8.72
C GLY A 372 -4.37 19.57 9.96
N THR A 373 -3.36 18.70 10.08
CA THR A 373 -3.18 17.79 11.22
C THR A 373 -2.29 18.37 12.33
N CYS A 374 -1.63 19.50 12.07
CA CYS A 374 -0.91 20.25 13.10
C CYS A 374 -1.93 21.04 13.94
N VAL A 375 -2.09 20.65 15.21
CA VAL A 375 -3.01 21.27 16.16
C VAL A 375 -2.28 21.69 17.43
N ASP A 376 -2.69 22.82 18.00
CA ASP A 376 -2.18 23.36 19.28
C ASP A 376 -0.64 23.37 19.41
N PRO A 377 0.11 23.92 18.42
CA PRO A 377 1.57 23.95 18.48
C PRO A 377 2.04 24.76 19.71
N ASP A 378 3.05 24.24 20.40
CA ASP A 378 3.66 24.88 21.58
C ASP A 378 5.03 25.55 21.23
N GLU A 379 5.71 26.12 22.25
CA GLU A 379 7.00 26.80 22.08
C GLU A 379 8.11 25.87 21.53
N ARG A 380 8.03 24.55 21.76
CA ARG A 380 8.96 23.56 21.21
C ARG A 380 8.75 23.40 19.71
N CYS A 381 7.51 23.43 19.24
CA CYS A 381 7.14 23.36 17.83
C CYS A 381 7.74 24.49 16.99
N GLU A 382 8.03 25.67 17.59
CA GLU A 382 8.66 26.80 16.89
C GLU A 382 10.13 26.55 16.52
N ARG A 383 10.79 25.59 17.18
CA ARG A 383 12.23 25.34 17.06
C ARG A 383 12.56 24.05 16.31
N ILE A 384 11.56 23.27 15.98
CA ILE A 384 11.72 21.97 15.35
C ILE A 384 10.93 21.89 14.04
N SER A 385 11.34 21.00 13.15
CA SER A 385 10.71 20.79 11.85
C SER A 385 10.08 19.41 11.69
N HIS A 386 10.25 18.52 12.70
CA HIS A 386 9.82 17.12 12.59
C HIS A 386 9.24 16.59 13.92
N PRO A 387 8.16 15.77 13.89
CA PRO A 387 7.56 15.21 15.10
C PRO A 387 8.50 14.34 15.94
N LEU A 388 9.37 13.56 15.30
CA LEU A 388 10.38 12.77 16.02
C LEU A 388 11.41 13.66 16.72
N SER A 389 11.89 14.73 16.08
CA SER A 389 12.81 15.69 16.69
C SER A 389 12.17 16.39 17.90
N TYR A 390 10.86 16.68 17.83
CA TYR A 390 10.13 17.16 19.01
C TYR A 390 10.21 16.16 20.15
N TYR A 391 9.96 14.89 19.85
CA TYR A 391 9.90 13.84 20.84
C TYR A 391 11.27 13.54 21.47
N THR A 392 12.33 13.43 20.65
CA THR A 392 13.70 13.22 21.15
C THR A 392 14.17 14.37 22.03
N ASP A 393 13.88 15.63 21.64
CA ASP A 393 14.19 16.82 22.44
C ASP A 393 13.39 16.83 23.77
N ALA A 394 12.10 16.45 23.73
CA ALA A 394 11.28 16.34 24.94
C ALA A 394 11.75 15.22 25.88
N LEU A 395 12.23 14.11 25.31
CA LEU A 395 12.75 12.98 26.07
C LEU A 395 14.07 13.35 26.75
N ALA A 396 14.97 14.04 26.03
CA ALA A 396 16.24 14.53 26.59
C ALA A 396 16.04 15.50 27.75
N ASP A 397 15.05 16.40 27.65
CA ASP A 397 14.72 17.34 28.72
C ASP A 397 14.07 16.67 29.94
N ALA A 398 13.34 15.57 29.75
CA ALA A 398 12.65 14.88 30.83
C ALA A 398 13.57 14.02 31.71
N GLY A 399 14.77 13.66 31.21
CA GLY A 399 15.74 12.86 31.93
C GLY A 399 15.33 11.40 32.14
N ASP A 400 15.37 10.89 33.37
CA ASP A 400 15.04 9.49 33.66
C ASP A 400 13.52 9.26 33.56
N VAL A 401 13.06 8.64 32.49
CA VAL A 401 11.65 8.35 32.20
C VAL A 401 11.41 6.86 32.18
N ARG A 402 10.17 6.47 32.52
CA ARG A 402 9.74 5.07 32.43
C ARG A 402 9.01 4.85 31.10
N ASP A 403 9.37 3.77 30.41
CA ASP A 403 8.67 3.34 29.20
C ASP A 403 7.21 2.96 29.52
N TRP A 404 6.28 3.42 28.70
CA TRP A 404 4.86 3.12 28.84
C TRP A 404 4.58 1.61 28.73
N ARG A 405 5.34 0.88 27.92
CA ARG A 405 5.22 -0.58 27.73
C ARG A 405 5.49 -1.37 29.01
N GLU A 406 6.41 -0.88 29.84
CA GLU A 406 6.69 -1.51 31.14
C GLU A 406 5.53 -1.35 32.15
N ALA A 407 4.77 -0.26 32.00
CA ALA A 407 3.63 0.01 32.87
C ALA A 407 2.40 -0.84 32.50
N THR A 408 2.25 -1.20 31.24
CA THR A 408 1.14 -2.02 30.72
C THR A 408 1.37 -3.53 30.83
N SER A 409 2.61 -3.99 30.93
CA SER A 409 2.97 -5.41 31.07
C SER A 409 2.82 -5.96 32.49
N GLY A 410 2.42 -5.14 33.47
CA GLY A 410 2.34 -5.46 34.92
C GLY A 410 0.93 -5.60 35.48
N GLU A 411 -0.15 -5.60 34.68
CA GLU A 411 -1.54 -5.84 35.11
C GLU A 411 -2.08 -7.23 34.70
#